data_828c1b5455efdfdaa9f2bb9feaeb162c
#
_entry.id   828c1b5455efdfdaa9f2bb9feaeb162c
#
_cell.length_a   1.000
_cell.length_b   1.000
_cell.length_c   1.000
_cell.angle_alpha   90.00
_cell.angle_beta   90.00
_cell.angle_gamma   90.00
#
_symmetry.space_group_name_H-M   'P 1'
#
loop_
_entity.id
_entity.type
_entity.pdbx_description
1 polymer ?
#
loop_
_entity_poly.entity_id
_entity_poly.type
_entity_poly.pdbx_seq_one_letter_code
_entity_poly.pdbx_strand_id
1 'polypeptide(L)'
;LDICFGCQGIWFDHRENLKLSPQAVVELFTLLHQHRTDERSPLQRQLACPRCVRPLVQSFDVVRSGRYMVYRCAQQHGRFSAFSSFMVEKGFVRHLTRAEVDDLARRVDAIYCTGCGAPVDIRKDHACPHCRAAFSLIDPEAVKKALEGYRVAAAPAAAPSAPDLADALVMLERDRNR
;
A
#
# COMPACT_ATOMS: atom_id res chain seq x y z
N LEU A 1 -12.93 -7.15 1.58
CA LEU A 1 -12.58 -5.72 1.49
C LEU A 1 -13.65 -4.95 0.72
N ASP A 2 -13.84 -3.68 1.08
CA ASP A 2 -14.80 -2.79 0.44
C ASP A 2 -14.07 -1.55 -0.09
N ILE A 3 -14.42 -1.11 -1.31
CA ILE A 3 -13.78 0.01 -1.99
C ILE A 3 -14.79 1.12 -2.20
N CYS A 4 -14.39 2.34 -1.90
CA CYS A 4 -15.13 3.55 -2.25
C CYS A 4 -14.29 4.41 -3.19
N PHE A 5 -14.68 4.50 -4.46
CA PHE A 5 -13.98 5.34 -5.43
C PHE A 5 -14.21 6.83 -5.16
N GLY A 6 -15.39 7.22 -4.70
CA GLY A 6 -15.69 8.61 -4.36
C GLY A 6 -14.77 9.17 -3.26
N CYS A 7 -14.58 8.46 -2.14
CA CYS A 7 -13.66 8.91 -1.10
C CYS A 7 -12.23 8.40 -1.28
N GLN A 8 -11.99 7.59 -2.31
CA GLN A 8 -10.70 6.96 -2.62
C GLN A 8 -10.12 6.19 -1.43
N GLY A 9 -10.94 5.37 -0.81
CA GLY A 9 -10.58 4.58 0.35
C GLY A 9 -10.96 3.11 0.24
N ILE A 10 -10.27 2.30 1.03
CA ILE A 10 -10.47 0.87 1.13
C ILE A 10 -10.70 0.53 2.60
N TRP A 11 -11.75 -0.21 2.89
CA TRP A 11 -11.92 -0.89 4.16
C TRP A 11 -11.39 -2.32 4.04
N PHE A 12 -10.49 -2.69 4.93
CA PHE A 12 -10.02 -4.05 5.12
C PHE A 12 -10.56 -4.58 6.43
N ASP A 13 -11.20 -5.73 6.41
CA ASP A 13 -11.54 -6.47 7.62
C ASP A 13 -10.27 -6.90 8.38
N HIS A 14 -10.41 -7.45 9.56
CA HIS A 14 -9.27 -7.77 10.43
C HIS A 14 -8.19 -8.60 9.71
N ARG A 15 -6.99 -8.02 9.58
CA ARG A 15 -5.83 -8.60 8.88
C ARG A 15 -6.03 -8.97 7.41
N GLU A 16 -7.10 -8.53 6.78
CA GLU A 16 -7.37 -8.86 5.38
C GLU A 16 -6.31 -8.28 4.43
N ASN A 17 -5.81 -7.07 4.73
CA ASN A 17 -4.72 -6.45 3.96
C ASN A 17 -3.43 -7.29 3.91
N LEU A 18 -3.19 -8.13 4.93
CA LEU A 18 -2.03 -9.04 4.99
C LEU A 18 -2.27 -10.34 4.24
N LYS A 19 -3.53 -10.68 3.97
CA LYS A 19 -3.94 -11.91 3.29
C LYS A 19 -4.13 -11.73 1.79
N LEU A 20 -3.97 -10.50 1.27
CA LEU A 20 -4.05 -10.25 -0.16
C LEU A 20 -2.98 -11.08 -0.87
N SER A 21 -3.41 -11.94 -1.79
CA SER A 21 -2.48 -12.64 -2.66
C SER A 21 -1.76 -11.63 -3.57
N PRO A 22 -0.58 -11.97 -4.09
CA PRO A 22 0.10 -11.13 -5.09
C PRO A 22 -0.80 -10.78 -6.28
N GLN A 23 -1.58 -11.72 -6.76
CA GLN A 23 -2.53 -11.51 -7.84
C GLN A 23 -3.61 -10.49 -7.45
N ALA A 24 -4.19 -10.60 -6.25
CA ALA A 24 -5.19 -9.66 -5.76
C ALA A 24 -4.64 -8.23 -5.61
N VAL A 25 -3.35 -8.08 -5.26
CA VAL A 25 -2.69 -6.77 -5.22
C VAL A 25 -2.59 -6.16 -6.62
N VAL A 26 -2.24 -6.94 -7.65
CA VAL A 26 -2.18 -6.50 -9.05
C VAL A 26 -3.57 -6.09 -9.55
N GLU A 27 -4.58 -6.91 -9.28
CA GLU A 27 -5.97 -6.63 -9.67
C GLU A 27 -6.49 -5.35 -8.99
N LEU A 28 -6.26 -5.22 -7.69
CA LEU A 28 -6.67 -4.03 -6.93
C LEU A 28 -5.95 -2.77 -7.45
N PHE A 29 -4.65 -2.83 -7.72
CA PHE A 29 -3.93 -1.71 -8.32
C PHE A 29 -4.52 -1.32 -9.68
N THR A 30 -4.80 -2.29 -10.54
CA THR A 30 -5.39 -2.06 -11.87
C THR A 30 -6.76 -1.38 -11.74
N LEU A 31 -7.60 -1.88 -10.83
CA LEU A 31 -8.91 -1.30 -10.56
C LEU A 31 -8.82 0.15 -10.06
N LEU A 32 -7.93 0.42 -9.09
CA LEU A 32 -7.72 1.77 -8.58
C LEU A 32 -7.18 2.72 -9.66
N HIS A 33 -6.32 2.20 -10.55
CA HIS A 33 -5.78 2.98 -11.66
C HIS A 33 -6.84 3.34 -12.70
N GLN A 34 -7.78 2.46 -13.00
CA GLN A 34 -8.91 2.75 -13.90
C GLN A 34 -9.78 3.89 -13.38
N HIS A 35 -9.98 3.98 -12.07
CA HIS A 35 -10.78 4.99 -11.38
C HIS A 35 -9.99 6.22 -10.88
N ARG A 36 -8.75 6.42 -11.35
CA ARG A 36 -7.86 7.51 -10.88
C ARG A 36 -8.35 8.91 -11.21
N THR A 37 -9.18 9.04 -12.22
CA THR A 37 -9.74 10.31 -12.71
C THR A 37 -11.16 10.58 -12.23
N ASP A 38 -11.76 9.66 -11.47
CA ASP A 38 -13.10 9.84 -10.93
C ASP A 38 -13.16 11.06 -9.99
N GLU A 39 -14.30 11.71 -9.98
CA GLU A 39 -14.55 12.84 -9.10
C GLU A 39 -14.39 12.44 -7.64
N ARG A 40 -13.67 13.26 -6.88
CA ARG A 40 -13.37 12.98 -5.47
C ARG A 40 -14.34 13.68 -4.54
N SER A 41 -14.88 12.92 -3.61
CA SER A 41 -15.55 13.45 -2.45
C SER A 41 -14.57 13.57 -1.28
N PRO A 42 -14.57 14.68 -0.54
CA PRO A 42 -13.67 14.82 0.61
C PRO A 42 -13.99 13.76 1.67
N LEU A 43 -12.94 13.21 2.26
CA LEU A 43 -13.09 12.32 3.41
C LEU A 43 -13.81 13.07 4.55
N GLN A 44 -14.76 12.40 5.17
CA GLN A 44 -15.40 12.93 6.37
C GLN A 44 -14.36 13.14 7.48
N ARG A 45 -14.51 14.20 8.25
CA ARG A 45 -13.59 14.52 9.36
C ARG A 45 -13.51 13.39 10.40
N GLN A 46 -14.57 12.64 10.57
CA GLN A 46 -14.64 11.51 11.48
C GLN A 46 -15.13 10.27 10.73
N LEU A 47 -14.24 9.30 10.60
CA LEU A 47 -14.57 8.01 10.00
C LEU A 47 -15.12 7.07 11.06
N ALA A 48 -16.14 6.30 10.72
CA ALA A 48 -16.75 5.30 11.59
C ALA A 48 -16.49 3.89 11.09
N CYS A 49 -16.37 2.95 12.01
CA CYS A 49 -16.26 1.54 11.68
C CYS A 49 -17.56 1.02 11.08
N PRO A 50 -17.56 0.39 9.89
CA PRO A 50 -18.79 -0.13 9.28
C PRO A 50 -19.44 -1.29 10.08
N ARG A 51 -18.67 -1.92 10.99
CA ARG A 51 -19.14 -3.04 11.81
C ARG A 51 -19.77 -2.61 13.13
N CYS A 52 -19.19 -1.61 13.83
CA CYS A 52 -19.66 -1.21 15.17
C CYS A 52 -20.00 0.27 15.29
N VAL A 53 -19.92 1.03 14.21
CA VAL A 53 -20.26 2.46 14.12
C VAL A 53 -19.39 3.36 15.02
N ARG A 54 -18.46 2.81 15.78
CA ARG A 54 -17.54 3.60 16.62
C ARG A 54 -16.54 4.36 15.77
N PRO A 55 -16.08 5.52 16.22
CA PRO A 55 -15.03 6.28 15.56
C PRO A 55 -13.77 5.43 15.34
N LEU A 56 -13.18 5.57 14.17
CA LEU A 56 -11.89 4.96 13.87
C LEU A 56 -10.75 5.79 14.50
N VAL A 57 -9.72 5.11 14.96
CA VAL A 57 -8.53 5.72 15.54
C VAL A 57 -7.45 5.85 14.46
N GLN A 58 -6.94 7.06 14.30
CA GLN A 58 -5.81 7.33 13.42
C GLN A 58 -4.54 6.64 13.95
N SER A 59 -3.85 5.92 13.10
CA SER A 59 -2.58 5.27 13.39
C SER A 59 -1.65 5.30 12.18
N PHE A 60 -0.37 4.98 12.41
CA PHE A 60 0.64 4.99 11.36
C PHE A 60 1.32 3.63 11.29
N ASP A 61 1.50 3.17 10.06
CA ASP A 61 2.34 2.02 9.76
C ASP A 61 3.58 2.46 8.98
N VAL A 62 4.63 1.64 9.03
CA VAL A 62 5.89 1.89 8.33
C VAL A 62 6.23 0.66 7.51
N VAL A 63 6.55 0.89 6.26
CA VAL A 63 7.07 -0.11 5.32
C VAL A 63 8.33 0.43 4.65
N ARG A 64 8.99 -0.40 3.86
CA ARG A 64 10.24 0.02 3.17
C ARG A 64 10.04 1.26 2.29
N SER A 65 8.88 1.40 1.66
CA SER A 65 8.52 2.52 0.79
C SER A 65 8.12 3.79 1.54
N GLY A 66 7.94 3.73 2.86
CA GLY A 66 7.68 4.89 3.69
C GLY A 66 6.68 4.67 4.80
N ARG A 67 6.35 5.78 5.47
CA ARG A 67 5.31 5.85 6.51
C ARG A 67 3.99 6.22 5.86
N TYR A 68 2.91 5.59 6.29
CA TYR A 68 1.56 5.89 5.82
C TYR A 68 0.54 5.84 6.94
N MET A 69 -0.57 6.53 6.76
CA MET A 69 -1.63 6.64 7.74
C MET A 69 -2.77 5.66 7.44
N VAL A 70 -3.30 5.05 8.49
CA VAL A 70 -4.50 4.21 8.46
C VAL A 70 -5.42 4.57 9.61
N TYR A 71 -6.70 4.25 9.51
CA TYR A 71 -7.68 4.43 10.56
C TYR A 71 -8.18 3.06 11.03
N ARG A 72 -7.96 2.72 12.29
CA ARG A 72 -8.24 1.40 12.86
C ARG A 72 -9.47 1.41 13.76
N CYS A 73 -10.23 0.35 13.70
CA CYS A 73 -11.25 0.09 14.71
C CYS A 73 -10.60 -0.38 16.02
N ALA A 74 -10.91 0.29 17.15
CA ALA A 74 -10.43 -0.11 18.45
C ALA A 74 -10.91 -1.52 18.88
N GLN A 75 -12.03 -1.99 18.31
CA GLN A 75 -12.55 -3.36 18.50
C GLN A 75 -11.96 -4.38 17.51
N GLN A 76 -10.90 -4.03 16.79
CA GLN A 76 -10.21 -4.89 15.84
C GLN A 76 -11.07 -5.42 14.68
N HIS A 77 -12.19 -4.77 14.33
CA HIS A 77 -13.02 -5.18 13.19
C HIS A 77 -12.29 -5.00 11.85
N GLY A 78 -11.35 -4.06 11.77
CA GLY A 78 -10.59 -3.81 10.56
C GLY A 78 -9.96 -2.42 10.54
N ARG A 79 -9.58 -1.98 9.33
CA ARG A 79 -8.97 -0.68 9.11
C ARG A 79 -9.43 -0.04 7.80
N PHE A 80 -9.53 1.27 7.81
CA PHE A 80 -9.67 2.08 6.60
C PHE A 80 -8.29 2.58 6.16
N SER A 81 -8.04 2.52 4.87
CA SER A 81 -6.80 2.98 4.22
C SER A 81 -7.17 3.81 2.99
N ALA A 82 -6.62 5.02 2.85
CA ALA A 82 -6.74 5.76 1.61
C ALA A 82 -5.99 5.04 0.47
N PHE A 83 -6.39 5.25 -0.79
CA PHE A 83 -5.70 4.68 -1.96
C PHE A 83 -4.22 5.05 -1.98
N SER A 84 -3.89 6.29 -1.62
CA SER A 84 -2.50 6.74 -1.49
C SER A 84 -1.72 5.95 -0.44
N SER A 85 -2.33 5.67 0.71
CA SER A 85 -1.72 4.84 1.76
C SER A 85 -1.51 3.40 1.30
N PHE A 86 -2.45 2.83 0.54
CA PHE A 86 -2.30 1.53 -0.09
C PHE A 86 -1.13 1.50 -1.07
N MET A 87 -0.95 2.55 -1.89
CA MET A 87 0.18 2.65 -2.82
C MET A 87 1.53 2.67 -2.09
N VAL A 88 1.61 3.37 -0.95
CA VAL A 88 2.80 3.34 -0.09
C VAL A 88 3.01 1.95 0.50
N GLU A 89 1.96 1.35 1.07
CA GLU A 89 2.03 0.00 1.68
C GLU A 89 2.56 -1.05 0.71
N LYS A 90 2.11 -1.02 -0.54
CA LYS A 90 2.46 -2.02 -1.55
C LYS A 90 3.71 -1.68 -2.38
N GLY A 91 4.36 -0.55 -2.10
CA GLY A 91 5.63 -0.17 -2.73
C GLY A 91 5.51 0.42 -4.13
N PHE A 92 4.34 0.96 -4.50
CA PHE A 92 4.11 1.60 -5.80
C PHE A 92 4.61 3.05 -5.88
N VAL A 93 5.19 3.58 -4.80
CA VAL A 93 5.68 4.95 -4.71
C VAL A 93 7.17 4.99 -4.40
N ARG A 94 7.83 6.08 -4.81
CA ARG A 94 9.13 6.46 -4.30
C ARG A 94 9.08 7.84 -3.63
N HIS A 95 10.00 8.09 -2.73
CA HIS A 95 10.17 9.42 -2.15
C HIS A 95 10.77 10.38 -3.16
N LEU A 96 10.31 11.62 -3.12
CA LEU A 96 10.91 12.72 -3.85
C LEU A 96 12.23 13.12 -3.19
N THR A 97 13.24 13.37 -3.99
CA THR A 97 14.47 14.01 -3.55
C THR A 97 14.19 15.50 -3.25
N ARG A 98 15.06 16.13 -2.48
CA ARG A 98 14.92 17.56 -2.16
C ARG A 98 14.88 18.43 -3.43
N ALA A 99 15.73 18.14 -4.41
CA ALA A 99 15.76 18.86 -5.68
C ALA A 99 14.44 18.73 -6.46
N GLU A 100 13.81 17.55 -6.45
CA GLU A 100 12.50 17.33 -7.07
C GLU A 100 11.38 18.06 -6.32
N VAL A 101 11.43 18.13 -4.99
CA VAL A 101 10.49 18.93 -4.20
C VAL A 101 10.62 20.41 -4.52
N ASP A 102 11.86 20.93 -4.59
CA ASP A 102 12.15 22.32 -4.93
C ASP A 102 11.71 22.65 -6.37
N ASP A 103 11.89 21.72 -7.32
CA ASP A 103 11.39 21.89 -8.70
C ASP A 103 9.85 21.88 -8.75
N LEU A 104 9.23 20.97 -8.05
CA LEU A 104 7.77 20.88 -7.97
C LEU A 104 7.17 22.14 -7.33
N ALA A 105 7.80 22.67 -6.29
CA ALA A 105 7.40 23.90 -5.60
C ALA A 105 7.43 25.16 -6.50
N ARG A 106 8.21 25.14 -7.57
CA ARG A 106 8.20 26.22 -8.59
C ARG A 106 7.00 26.14 -9.54
N ARG A 107 6.37 24.97 -9.64
CA ARG A 107 5.30 24.70 -10.62
C ARG A 107 3.91 24.66 -9.99
N VAL A 108 3.83 24.21 -8.74
CA VAL A 108 2.56 24.09 -8.02
C VAL A 108 2.73 24.57 -6.58
N ASP A 109 1.69 25.17 -6.04
CA ASP A 109 1.70 25.74 -4.69
C ASP A 109 1.44 24.68 -3.62
N ALA A 110 0.59 23.70 -3.92
CA ALA A 110 0.19 22.67 -2.98
C ALA A 110 0.03 21.31 -3.67
N ILE A 111 0.28 20.25 -2.92
CA ILE A 111 0.01 18.88 -3.31
C ILE A 111 -0.82 18.18 -2.24
N TYR A 112 -1.42 17.03 -2.58
CA TYR A 112 -2.03 16.17 -1.59
C TYR A 112 -1.02 15.15 -1.09
N CYS A 113 -0.89 15.05 0.24
CA CYS A 113 0.01 14.08 0.86
C CYS A 113 -0.41 12.64 0.52
N THR A 114 0.51 11.84 -0.02
CA THR A 114 0.26 10.43 -0.31
C THR A 114 0.04 9.57 0.93
N GLY A 115 0.53 10.04 2.10
CA GLY A 115 0.36 9.32 3.36
C GLY A 115 -0.99 9.54 4.04
N CYS A 116 -1.54 10.75 3.98
CA CYS A 116 -2.77 11.11 4.71
C CYS A 116 -3.82 11.87 3.91
N GLY A 117 -3.54 12.20 2.64
CA GLY A 117 -4.46 12.95 1.78
C GLY A 117 -4.60 14.44 2.10
N ALA A 118 -3.93 14.96 3.14
CA ALA A 118 -4.03 16.36 3.48
C ALA A 118 -3.36 17.25 2.43
N PRO A 119 -3.91 18.45 2.13
CA PRO A 119 -3.25 19.42 1.29
C PRO A 119 -2.01 19.98 2.00
N VAL A 120 -0.90 20.10 1.30
CA VAL A 120 0.38 20.56 1.83
C VAL A 120 0.96 21.63 0.91
N ASP A 121 1.34 22.78 1.46
CA ASP A 121 2.09 23.82 0.75
C ASP A 121 3.57 23.42 0.67
N ILE A 122 3.97 22.86 -0.45
CA ILE A 122 5.34 22.34 -0.66
C ILE A 122 6.42 23.43 -0.75
N ARG A 123 6.04 24.70 -0.82
CA ARG A 123 6.99 25.84 -0.75
C ARG A 123 7.48 26.08 0.68
N LYS A 124 6.69 25.66 1.66
CA LYS A 124 6.99 25.87 3.10
C LYS A 124 7.50 24.61 3.78
N ASP A 125 6.98 23.47 3.36
CA ASP A 125 7.20 22.20 4.05
C ASP A 125 7.99 21.23 3.16
N HIS A 126 8.94 20.52 3.75
CA HIS A 126 9.69 19.44 3.08
C HIS A 126 9.13 18.05 3.37
N ALA A 127 8.15 17.98 4.26
CA ALA A 127 7.38 16.79 4.58
C ALA A 127 5.97 17.22 5.02
N CYS A 128 5.03 16.32 5.00
CA CYS A 128 3.66 16.63 5.41
C CYS A 128 3.60 17.07 6.89
N PRO A 129 3.11 18.28 7.21
CA PRO A 129 3.02 18.75 8.59
C PRO A 129 2.02 17.95 9.44
N HIS A 130 1.05 17.27 8.80
CA HIS A 130 0.01 16.49 9.48
C HIS A 130 0.48 15.10 9.88
N CYS A 131 1.11 14.36 8.97
CA CYS A 131 1.50 12.96 9.21
C CYS A 131 3.01 12.73 9.19
N ARG A 132 3.80 13.76 8.90
CA ARG A 132 5.27 13.74 8.78
C ARG A 132 5.80 12.75 7.74
N ALA A 133 4.95 12.27 6.81
CA ALA A 133 5.38 11.48 5.69
C ALA A 133 6.22 12.34 4.74
N ALA A 134 7.33 11.79 4.26
CA ALA A 134 8.08 12.38 3.16
C ALA A 134 7.21 12.45 1.91
N PHE A 135 7.43 13.46 1.07
CA PHE A 135 6.71 13.55 -0.19
C PHE A 135 7.11 12.41 -1.11
N SER A 136 6.12 11.80 -1.70
CA SER A 136 6.29 10.67 -2.61
C SER A 136 5.35 10.80 -3.79
N LEU A 137 5.72 10.19 -4.88
CA LEU A 137 4.90 10.12 -6.08
C LEU A 137 4.82 8.68 -6.58
N ILE A 138 3.80 8.40 -7.37
CA ILE A 138 3.72 7.14 -8.12
C ILE A 138 4.82 7.20 -9.18
N ASP A 139 5.80 6.31 -9.03
CA ASP A 139 6.92 6.19 -9.94
C ASP A 139 6.66 5.02 -10.90
N PRO A 140 6.61 5.23 -12.22
CA PRO A 140 6.39 4.17 -13.18
C PRO A 140 7.35 2.99 -13.04
N GLU A 141 8.62 3.25 -12.73
CA GLU A 141 9.62 2.19 -12.51
C GLU A 141 9.37 1.44 -11.18
N ALA A 142 9.00 2.14 -10.12
CA ALA A 142 8.63 1.51 -8.85
C ALA A 142 7.36 0.65 -9.03
N VAL A 143 6.37 1.15 -9.76
CA VAL A 143 5.14 0.41 -10.10
C VAL A 143 5.48 -0.85 -10.90
N LYS A 144 6.27 -0.72 -11.97
CA LYS A 144 6.68 -1.85 -12.81
C LYS A 144 7.40 -2.91 -11.97
N LYS A 145 8.38 -2.51 -11.18
CA LYS A 145 9.14 -3.41 -10.31
C LYS A 145 8.27 -4.10 -9.26
N ALA A 146 7.37 -3.36 -8.63
CA ALA A 146 6.46 -3.93 -7.64
C ALA A 146 5.48 -4.93 -8.28
N LEU A 147 4.87 -4.57 -9.42
CA LEU A 147 3.96 -5.46 -10.15
C LEU A 147 4.67 -6.72 -10.64
N GLU A 148 5.91 -6.61 -11.13
CA GLU A 148 6.70 -7.77 -11.53
C GLU A 148 7.00 -8.68 -10.34
N GLY A 149 7.38 -8.12 -9.19
CA GLY A 149 7.57 -8.88 -7.95
C GLY A 149 6.29 -9.63 -7.51
N TYR A 150 5.14 -8.99 -7.60
CA TYR A 150 3.86 -9.65 -7.29
C TYR A 150 3.49 -10.72 -8.32
N ARG A 151 3.75 -10.51 -9.62
CA ARG A 151 3.49 -11.51 -10.66
C ARG A 151 4.38 -12.73 -10.51
N VAL A 152 5.66 -12.55 -10.21
CA VAL A 152 6.59 -13.66 -9.93
C VAL A 152 6.13 -14.44 -8.70
N ALA A 153 5.73 -13.75 -7.63
CA ALA A 153 5.22 -14.40 -6.42
C ALA A 153 3.86 -15.10 -6.62
N ALA A 154 3.08 -14.68 -7.63
CA ALA A 154 1.80 -15.30 -7.99
C ALA A 154 1.96 -16.50 -8.95
N ALA A 155 3.12 -16.63 -9.60
CA ALA A 155 3.39 -17.79 -10.45
C ALA A 155 3.35 -19.06 -9.60
N PRO A 156 2.69 -20.14 -10.06
CA PRO A 156 2.72 -21.40 -9.34
C PRO A 156 4.19 -21.80 -9.16
N ALA A 157 4.58 -22.11 -7.91
CA ALA A 157 5.90 -22.68 -7.66
C ALA A 157 6.06 -23.90 -8.58
N ALA A 158 7.11 -23.90 -9.39
CA ALA A 158 7.39 -25.05 -10.23
C ALA A 158 7.42 -26.27 -9.29
N ALA A 159 6.56 -27.23 -9.55
CA ALA A 159 6.58 -28.47 -8.78
C ALA A 159 8.02 -29.01 -8.84
N PRO A 160 8.63 -29.38 -7.69
CA PRO A 160 9.97 -29.93 -7.69
C PRO A 160 10.02 -31.08 -8.69
N SER A 161 11.03 -31.04 -9.55
CA SER A 161 11.17 -32.08 -10.59
C SER A 161 11.27 -33.45 -9.94
N ALA A 162 10.74 -34.48 -10.56
CA ALA A 162 10.83 -35.83 -10.04
C ALA A 162 12.27 -36.26 -9.63
N PRO A 163 13.36 -35.81 -10.32
CA PRO A 163 14.75 -36.01 -9.87
C PRO A 163 15.05 -35.37 -8.52
N ASP A 164 14.57 -34.14 -8.27
CA ASP A 164 14.84 -33.39 -7.03
C ASP A 164 14.18 -34.06 -5.80
N LEU A 165 13.02 -34.68 -6.01
CA LEU A 165 12.33 -35.47 -4.95
C LEU A 165 13.08 -36.76 -4.64
N ALA A 166 13.61 -37.44 -5.65
CA ALA A 166 14.41 -38.64 -5.48
C ALA A 166 15.72 -38.34 -4.76
N ASP A 167 16.41 -37.28 -5.11
CA ASP A 167 17.64 -36.84 -4.44
C ASP A 167 17.40 -36.40 -3.00
N ALA A 168 16.32 -35.73 -2.70
CA ALA A 168 15.93 -35.35 -1.34
C ALA A 168 15.62 -36.57 -0.47
N LEU A 169 14.95 -37.57 -1.02
CA LEU A 169 14.67 -38.85 -0.32
C LEU A 169 15.95 -39.64 -0.05
N VAL A 170 16.87 -39.71 -0.99
CA VAL A 170 18.18 -40.37 -0.83
C VAL A 170 19.02 -39.68 0.26
N MET A 171 18.97 -38.35 0.35
CA MET A 171 19.66 -37.58 1.41
C MET A 171 19.05 -37.88 2.79
N LEU A 172 17.74 -37.92 2.91
CA LEU A 172 17.05 -38.23 4.15
C LEU A 172 17.33 -39.67 4.66
N GLU A 173 17.46 -40.65 3.76
CA GLU A 173 17.82 -42.02 4.14
C GLU A 173 19.29 -42.14 4.53
N ARG A 174 20.20 -41.39 3.92
CA ARG A 174 21.60 -41.35 4.33
C ARG A 174 21.80 -40.78 5.73
N ASP A 175 21.04 -39.75 6.09
CA ASP A 175 21.14 -39.15 7.44
C ASP A 175 20.51 -40.03 8.54
N ARG A 176 19.54 -40.90 8.18
CA ARG A 176 18.92 -41.85 9.10
C ARG A 176 19.78 -43.09 9.42
N ASN A 177 20.76 -43.36 8.55
CA ASN A 177 21.67 -44.50 8.70
C ASN A 177 23.06 -44.12 9.23
N ARG A 178 23.22 -42.90 9.77
CA ARG A 178 24.38 -42.40 10.51
C ARG A 178 24.06 -42.35 12.00
#